data_3ca4256b8ce160ed67b7e2c6b2bfd8be
#
_entry.id   3ca4256b8ce160ed67b7e2c6b2bfd8be
#
_cell.length_a   1.000
_cell.length_b   1.000
_cell.length_c   1.000
_cell.angle_alpha   90.00
_cell.angle_beta   90.00
_cell.angle_gamma   90.00
#
_symmetry.space_group_name_H-M   'P 1'
#
loop_
_entity.id
_entity.type
_entity.pdbx_description
1 polymer ?
#
loop_
_entity_poly.entity_id
_entity_poly.type
_entity_poly.pdbx_seq_one_letter_code
_entity_poly.pdbx_strand_id
1 'polypeptide(L)'
;MQNFWTVFRQSLGNMLGKPLWLLMVLSVTLTTLPYAHRTMDDLPVAVIDMDRSSVSRELIRQLDAAPKIAVRAYDQLPEAQRDLAWRELFGIVVIPVDFEKRVLRGEAVTVPIFGDATNRMANGQIQQDISATYTELSLRYNRERLMRGGFSEQQSNVLLQPTIGQLTDLFNPGTSFAAIVLPGLVTLILQHSLLLSCTRVNLNLRGGTPRSLRQPASTRFGRYAAQLSIWTVLAMLFYVIWPWMMGYRQTASFFMLMGLVLPFLLAVIAMSEFIAEVLPSEEAVYLTMTFITLPLFYMAGFTWPPQAMPQWVQLLADAIPSTWAIRAVVEMNQMNLPLSAVADRILILFAMAAAYGLLGTLVYQYRNWRWDQLKGW
;
A
#
# COMPACT_ATOMS: atom_id res chain seq x y z
N MET A 1 6.90 -20.12 41.92
CA MET A 1 7.29 -20.02 40.51
C MET A 1 6.00 -20.07 39.67
N GLN A 2 5.69 -19.00 38.94
CA GLN A 2 4.53 -19.02 38.03
C GLN A 2 4.84 -19.99 36.88
N ASN A 3 3.95 -20.97 36.67
CA ASN A 3 4.09 -21.92 35.56
C ASN A 3 3.81 -21.22 34.23
N PHE A 4 4.50 -21.63 33.14
CA PHE A 4 4.29 -21.13 31.78
C PHE A 4 2.79 -20.97 31.44
N TRP A 5 1.97 -21.98 31.69
CA TRP A 5 0.53 -21.96 31.39
C TRP A 5 -0.29 -20.93 32.17
N THR A 6 0.09 -20.66 33.41
CA THR A 6 -0.56 -19.62 34.23
C THR A 6 -0.29 -18.24 33.64
N VAL A 7 0.97 -17.98 33.29
CA VAL A 7 1.37 -16.70 32.67
C VAL A 7 0.75 -16.54 31.28
N PHE A 8 0.74 -17.60 30.49
CA PHE A 8 0.11 -17.62 29.18
C PHE A 8 -1.38 -17.24 29.27
N ARG A 9 -2.16 -17.95 30.12
CA ARG A 9 -3.59 -17.68 30.29
C ARG A 9 -3.87 -16.27 30.83
N GLN A 10 -3.08 -15.82 31.78
CA GLN A 10 -3.20 -14.49 32.37
C GLN A 10 -2.89 -13.39 31.35
N SER A 11 -1.82 -13.55 30.55
CA SER A 11 -1.46 -12.61 29.50
C SER A 11 -2.52 -12.57 28.40
N LEU A 12 -3.00 -13.75 27.98
CA LEU A 12 -4.07 -13.88 26.99
C LEU A 12 -5.35 -13.19 27.47
N GLY A 13 -5.78 -13.45 28.70
CA GLY A 13 -6.96 -12.82 29.31
C GLY A 13 -6.84 -11.31 29.41
N ASN A 14 -5.68 -10.80 29.80
CA ASN A 14 -5.40 -9.37 29.88
C ASN A 14 -5.44 -8.69 28.50
N MET A 15 -4.98 -9.36 27.44
CA MET A 15 -5.00 -8.82 26.09
C MET A 15 -6.41 -8.84 25.52
N LEU A 16 -7.16 -9.92 25.72
CA LEU A 16 -8.56 -10.03 25.25
C LEU A 16 -9.48 -9.07 26.01
N GLY A 17 -9.26 -8.87 27.31
CA GLY A 17 -10.02 -7.93 28.16
C GLY A 17 -9.77 -6.46 27.84
N LYS A 18 -8.70 -6.12 27.11
CA LYS A 18 -8.38 -4.75 26.71
C LYS A 18 -8.52 -4.62 25.19
N PRO A 19 -9.40 -3.77 24.67
CA PRO A 19 -9.86 -3.82 23.26
C PRO A 19 -8.87 -3.23 22.25
N LEU A 20 -7.55 -3.22 22.49
CA LEU A 20 -6.56 -2.74 21.52
C LEU A 20 -6.57 -3.54 20.22
N TRP A 21 -6.80 -4.85 20.31
CA TRP A 21 -6.97 -5.71 19.13
C TRP A 21 -8.25 -5.37 18.33
N LEU A 22 -9.32 -4.96 19.04
CA LEU A 22 -10.56 -4.51 18.41
C LEU A 22 -10.35 -3.18 17.66
N LEU A 23 -9.58 -2.25 18.25
CA LEU A 23 -9.21 -1.00 17.58
C LEU A 23 -8.39 -1.26 16.30
N MET A 24 -7.53 -2.28 16.31
CA MET A 24 -6.83 -2.71 15.10
C MET A 24 -7.83 -3.20 14.04
N VAL A 25 -8.74 -4.10 14.40
CA VAL A 25 -9.77 -4.61 13.47
C VAL A 25 -10.58 -3.46 12.89
N LEU A 26 -11.04 -2.54 13.74
CA LEU A 26 -11.77 -1.36 13.30
C LEU A 26 -10.93 -0.46 12.39
N SER A 27 -9.66 -0.22 12.75
CA SER A 27 -8.75 0.61 11.95
C SER A 27 -8.52 0.03 10.57
N VAL A 28 -8.20 -1.26 10.46
CA VAL A 28 -8.01 -1.92 9.16
C VAL A 28 -9.30 -1.89 8.35
N THR A 29 -10.45 -2.21 8.98
CA THR A 29 -11.74 -2.19 8.30
C THR A 29 -12.06 -0.81 7.75
N LEU A 30 -12.00 0.24 8.57
CA LEU A 30 -12.28 1.62 8.13
C LEU A 30 -11.32 2.12 7.07
N THR A 31 -10.04 1.73 7.16
CA THR A 31 -9.03 2.17 6.20
C THR A 31 -9.15 1.44 4.86
N THR A 32 -9.65 0.21 4.85
CA THR A 32 -9.77 -0.59 3.62
C THR A 32 -11.13 -0.43 2.92
N LEU A 33 -12.17 0.01 3.61
CA LEU A 33 -13.50 0.24 3.04
C LEU A 33 -13.49 1.17 1.80
N PRO A 34 -12.76 2.31 1.78
CA PRO A 34 -12.70 3.16 0.58
C PRO A 34 -12.13 2.46 -0.65
N TYR A 35 -11.37 1.38 -0.45
CA TYR A 35 -10.77 0.59 -1.53
C TYR A 35 -11.59 -0.65 -1.92
N ALA A 36 -12.84 -0.75 -1.47
CA ALA A 36 -13.74 -1.85 -1.84
C ALA A 36 -14.00 -1.90 -3.37
N HIS A 37 -14.04 -0.74 -4.01
CA HIS A 37 -13.95 -0.62 -5.46
C HIS A 37 -12.48 -0.69 -5.87
N ARG A 38 -12.08 -1.81 -6.46
CA ARG A 38 -10.67 -2.14 -6.77
C ARG A 38 -10.01 -1.21 -7.77
N THR A 39 -10.82 -0.66 -8.68
CA THR A 39 -10.43 0.24 -9.77
C THR A 39 -11.16 1.57 -9.62
N MET A 40 -10.55 2.63 -10.14
CA MET A 40 -11.21 3.91 -10.29
C MET A 40 -11.92 3.87 -11.65
N ASP A 41 -13.19 3.51 -11.65
CA ASP A 41 -14.03 3.47 -12.84
C ASP A 41 -14.92 4.71 -12.88
N ASP A 42 -15.48 5.03 -14.04
CA ASP A 42 -16.44 6.11 -14.25
C ASP A 42 -15.97 7.50 -13.78
N LEU A 43 -14.67 7.82 -14.00
CA LEU A 43 -14.14 9.12 -13.67
C LEU A 43 -14.75 10.20 -14.60
N PRO A 44 -15.43 11.22 -14.09
CA PRO A 44 -16.06 12.23 -14.92
C PRO A 44 -15.03 13.08 -15.68
N VAL A 45 -15.15 13.06 -17.01
CA VAL A 45 -14.33 13.84 -17.94
C VAL A 45 -15.23 14.72 -18.81
N ALA A 46 -14.96 16.03 -18.82
CA ALA A 46 -15.66 16.94 -19.68
C ALA A 46 -15.21 16.77 -21.13
N VAL A 47 -16.17 16.77 -22.05
CA VAL A 47 -15.88 16.83 -23.49
C VAL A 47 -16.57 18.05 -24.07
N ILE A 48 -15.78 18.91 -24.72
CA ILE A 48 -16.25 20.10 -25.43
C ILE A 48 -16.08 19.85 -26.93
N ASP A 49 -17.19 19.61 -27.62
CA ASP A 49 -17.21 19.34 -29.05
C ASP A 49 -17.48 20.61 -29.86
N MET A 50 -16.43 21.25 -30.39
CA MET A 50 -16.53 22.42 -31.23
C MET A 50 -16.80 22.10 -32.71
N ASP A 51 -16.60 20.82 -33.12
CA ASP A 51 -16.75 20.37 -34.49
C ASP A 51 -18.19 19.89 -34.81
N ARG A 52 -18.82 19.25 -33.84
CA ARG A 52 -20.18 18.68 -33.92
C ARG A 52 -20.40 17.76 -35.13
N SER A 53 -19.36 17.13 -35.60
CA SER A 53 -19.33 16.26 -36.77
C SER A 53 -19.68 14.80 -36.47
N SER A 54 -19.68 13.94 -37.49
CA SER A 54 -19.88 12.51 -37.31
C SER A 54 -18.67 11.86 -36.65
N VAL A 55 -17.47 12.33 -36.96
CA VAL A 55 -16.21 11.81 -36.42
C VAL A 55 -16.00 12.25 -34.98
N SER A 56 -16.38 13.51 -34.63
CA SER A 56 -16.32 13.97 -33.24
C SER A 56 -17.28 13.18 -32.33
N ARG A 57 -18.51 12.94 -32.77
CA ARG A 57 -19.47 12.10 -32.04
C ARG A 57 -19.00 10.66 -31.89
N GLU A 58 -18.28 10.13 -32.87
CA GLU A 58 -17.68 8.80 -32.75
C GLU A 58 -16.57 8.76 -31.70
N LEU A 59 -15.69 9.75 -31.70
CA LEU A 59 -14.66 9.91 -30.67
C LEU A 59 -15.28 9.97 -29.27
N ILE A 60 -16.34 10.76 -29.09
CA ILE A 60 -17.06 10.88 -27.83
C ILE A 60 -17.60 9.53 -27.37
N ARG A 61 -18.24 8.76 -28.27
CA ARG A 61 -18.75 7.42 -27.95
C ARG A 61 -17.62 6.44 -27.56
N GLN A 62 -16.46 6.54 -28.21
CA GLN A 62 -15.32 5.70 -27.87
C GLN A 62 -14.70 6.09 -26.51
N LEU A 63 -14.66 7.37 -26.19
CA LEU A 63 -14.23 7.86 -24.87
C LEU A 63 -15.20 7.39 -23.77
N ASP A 64 -16.50 7.45 -24.02
CA ASP A 64 -17.52 7.02 -23.06
C ASP A 64 -17.56 5.48 -22.89
N ALA A 65 -17.10 4.74 -23.89
CA ALA A 65 -16.95 3.30 -23.82
C ALA A 65 -15.66 2.85 -23.09
N ALA A 66 -14.75 3.78 -22.79
CA ALA A 66 -13.53 3.47 -22.05
C ALA A 66 -13.87 3.21 -20.57
N PRO A 67 -13.37 2.12 -19.97
CA PRO A 67 -13.85 1.64 -18.65
C PRO A 67 -13.62 2.60 -17.49
N LYS A 68 -12.71 3.56 -17.63
CA LYS A 68 -12.34 4.49 -16.56
C LYS A 68 -12.92 5.89 -16.73
N ILE A 69 -13.62 6.15 -17.84
CA ILE A 69 -14.09 7.49 -18.21
C ILE A 69 -15.62 7.50 -18.26
N ALA A 70 -16.21 8.47 -17.58
CA ALA A 70 -17.62 8.86 -17.74
C ALA A 70 -17.66 10.22 -18.44
N VAL A 71 -18.12 10.26 -19.69
CA VAL A 71 -18.16 11.50 -20.47
C VAL A 71 -19.28 12.42 -19.98
N ARG A 72 -18.94 13.71 -19.73
CA ARG A 72 -19.89 14.78 -19.49
C ARG A 72 -19.75 15.85 -20.58
N ALA A 73 -20.83 16.12 -21.31
CA ALA A 73 -20.84 17.15 -22.35
C ALA A 73 -20.84 18.55 -21.74
N TYR A 74 -19.99 19.43 -22.27
CA TYR A 74 -19.91 20.85 -21.92
C TYR A 74 -19.88 21.68 -23.19
N ASP A 75 -20.51 22.85 -23.13
CA ASP A 75 -20.52 23.80 -24.27
C ASP A 75 -19.33 24.76 -24.21
N GLN A 76 -18.81 25.06 -23.01
CA GLN A 76 -17.79 26.08 -22.81
C GLN A 76 -16.64 25.62 -21.93
N LEU A 77 -15.43 25.97 -22.37
CA LEU A 77 -14.20 25.63 -21.62
C LEU A 77 -14.13 26.27 -20.21
N PRO A 78 -14.51 27.52 -19.99
CA PRO A 78 -14.45 28.13 -18.64
C PRO A 78 -15.33 27.41 -17.61
N GLU A 79 -16.46 26.87 -18.02
CA GLU A 79 -17.36 26.12 -17.16
C GLU A 79 -16.71 24.78 -16.76
N ALA A 80 -16.19 24.02 -17.71
CA ALA A 80 -15.48 22.78 -17.45
C ALA A 80 -14.21 23.02 -16.61
N GLN A 81 -13.48 24.12 -16.81
CA GLN A 81 -12.32 24.47 -15.99
C GLN A 81 -12.69 24.79 -14.54
N ARG A 82 -13.82 25.47 -14.32
CA ARG A 82 -14.34 25.71 -12.98
C ARG A 82 -14.66 24.40 -12.27
N ASP A 83 -15.38 23.50 -12.93
CA ASP A 83 -15.80 22.22 -12.35
C ASP A 83 -14.60 21.27 -12.14
N LEU A 84 -13.57 21.36 -12.99
CA LEU A 84 -12.27 20.71 -12.75
C LEU A 84 -11.58 21.28 -11.49
N ALA A 85 -11.59 22.59 -11.30
CA ALA A 85 -11.04 23.23 -10.11
C ALA A 85 -11.80 22.85 -8.82
N TRP A 86 -13.11 22.64 -8.90
CA TRP A 86 -13.95 22.14 -7.82
C TRP A 86 -13.88 20.62 -7.62
N ARG A 87 -13.07 19.92 -8.42
CA ARG A 87 -12.92 18.46 -8.40
C ARG A 87 -14.20 17.68 -8.71
N GLU A 88 -15.11 18.27 -9.43
CA GLU A 88 -16.28 17.60 -10.00
C GLU A 88 -15.94 16.86 -11.30
N LEU A 89 -14.80 17.21 -11.90
CA LEU A 89 -14.20 16.58 -13.06
C LEU A 89 -12.75 16.19 -12.77
N PHE A 90 -12.26 15.20 -13.50
CA PHE A 90 -10.86 14.76 -13.46
C PHE A 90 -10.08 15.09 -14.73
N GLY A 91 -10.76 15.47 -15.81
CA GLY A 91 -10.14 15.87 -17.06
C GLY A 91 -11.09 16.63 -17.97
N ILE A 92 -10.53 17.31 -18.96
CA ILE A 92 -11.25 18.03 -20.00
C ILE A 92 -10.63 17.69 -21.35
N VAL A 93 -11.46 17.33 -22.31
CA VAL A 93 -11.09 17.08 -23.70
C VAL A 93 -11.76 18.14 -24.56
N VAL A 94 -11.00 18.81 -25.43
CA VAL A 94 -11.53 19.81 -26.35
C VAL A 94 -11.35 19.34 -27.79
N ILE A 95 -12.43 19.02 -28.46
CA ILE A 95 -12.41 18.66 -29.87
C ILE A 95 -12.47 19.94 -30.69
N PRO A 96 -11.41 20.27 -31.47
CA PRO A 96 -11.35 21.55 -32.16
C PRO A 96 -12.25 21.58 -33.40
N VAL A 97 -12.53 22.78 -33.89
CA VAL A 97 -13.22 22.99 -35.17
C VAL A 97 -12.44 22.38 -36.33
N ASP A 98 -13.13 21.99 -37.42
CA ASP A 98 -12.55 21.27 -38.57
C ASP A 98 -11.89 19.93 -38.21
N PHE A 99 -12.25 19.29 -37.08
CA PHE A 99 -11.69 18.00 -36.66
C PHE A 99 -11.91 16.91 -37.70
N GLU A 100 -13.17 16.66 -38.11
CA GLU A 100 -13.51 15.66 -39.16
C GLU A 100 -12.79 15.93 -40.47
N LYS A 101 -12.83 17.17 -40.91
CA LYS A 101 -12.22 17.55 -42.20
C LYS A 101 -10.71 17.26 -42.23
N ARG A 102 -10.00 17.56 -41.15
CA ARG A 102 -8.57 17.29 -41.02
C ARG A 102 -8.27 15.80 -40.90
N VAL A 103 -9.03 15.07 -40.09
CA VAL A 103 -8.90 13.61 -39.95
C VAL A 103 -9.08 12.92 -41.28
N LEU A 104 -10.14 13.25 -42.04
CA LEU A 104 -10.41 12.66 -43.33
C LEU A 104 -9.35 13.01 -44.41
N ARG A 105 -8.72 14.17 -44.31
CA ARG A 105 -7.60 14.58 -45.18
C ARG A 105 -6.28 13.95 -44.75
N GLY A 106 -6.20 13.38 -43.53
CA GLY A 106 -4.97 12.87 -42.94
C GLY A 106 -4.00 13.94 -42.51
N GLU A 107 -4.53 15.11 -42.19
CA GLU A 107 -3.78 16.21 -41.61
C GLU A 107 -3.62 15.99 -40.10
N ALA A 108 -2.52 16.47 -39.53
CA ALA A 108 -2.33 16.41 -38.06
C ALA A 108 -3.36 17.28 -37.34
N VAL A 109 -4.03 16.71 -36.35
CA VAL A 109 -4.98 17.43 -35.49
C VAL A 109 -4.49 17.32 -34.04
N THR A 110 -4.37 18.47 -33.40
CA THR A 110 -4.08 18.51 -31.94
C THR A 110 -5.40 18.62 -31.20
N VAL A 111 -5.67 17.67 -30.32
CA VAL A 111 -6.82 17.70 -29.42
C VAL A 111 -6.28 17.99 -28.01
N PRO A 112 -6.55 19.20 -27.46
CA PRO A 112 -6.12 19.55 -26.13
C PRO A 112 -6.78 18.68 -25.04
N ILE A 113 -5.96 18.19 -24.13
CA ILE A 113 -6.40 17.45 -22.95
C ILE A 113 -5.88 18.19 -21.72
N PHE A 114 -6.77 18.52 -20.81
CA PHE A 114 -6.43 19.11 -19.52
C PHE A 114 -6.78 18.12 -18.43
N GLY A 115 -5.85 17.85 -17.51
CA GLY A 115 -6.06 16.93 -16.39
C GLY A 115 -5.63 17.54 -15.06
N ASP A 116 -6.23 17.07 -13.98
CA ASP A 116 -5.83 17.47 -12.63
C ASP A 116 -4.54 16.75 -12.19
N ALA A 117 -3.40 17.40 -12.39
CA ALA A 117 -2.09 16.87 -11.99
C ALA A 117 -1.92 16.76 -10.45
N THR A 118 -2.80 17.35 -9.64
CA THR A 118 -2.78 17.19 -8.17
C THR A 118 -3.28 15.82 -7.75
N ASN A 119 -4.14 15.19 -8.56
CA ASN A 119 -4.54 13.79 -8.42
C ASN A 119 -3.83 12.94 -9.47
N ARG A 120 -2.55 12.66 -9.21
CA ARG A 120 -1.66 11.98 -10.17
C ARG A 120 -2.18 10.63 -10.66
N MET A 121 -2.90 9.88 -9.82
CA MET A 121 -3.39 8.55 -10.18
C MET A 121 -4.57 8.61 -11.15
N ALA A 122 -5.62 9.35 -10.80
CA ALA A 122 -6.77 9.54 -11.67
C ALA A 122 -6.34 10.16 -13.00
N ASN A 123 -5.49 11.21 -12.94
CA ASN A 123 -4.96 11.88 -14.12
C ASN A 123 -4.18 10.93 -15.05
N GLY A 124 -3.30 10.10 -14.49
CA GLY A 124 -2.52 9.14 -15.29
C GLY A 124 -3.39 8.10 -16.00
N GLN A 125 -4.42 7.59 -15.34
CA GLN A 125 -5.35 6.63 -15.92
C GLN A 125 -6.22 7.25 -17.01
N ILE A 126 -6.76 8.44 -16.77
CA ILE A 126 -7.56 9.17 -17.76
C ILE A 126 -6.73 9.50 -18.99
N GLN A 127 -5.51 10.03 -18.81
CA GLN A 127 -4.63 10.34 -19.95
C GLN A 127 -4.28 9.10 -20.76
N GLN A 128 -4.07 7.96 -20.10
CA GLN A 128 -3.79 6.69 -20.77
C GLN A 128 -4.99 6.25 -21.66
N ASP A 129 -6.20 6.25 -21.09
CA ASP A 129 -7.41 5.82 -21.80
C ASP A 129 -7.75 6.78 -22.95
N ILE A 130 -7.66 8.10 -22.71
CA ILE A 130 -7.86 9.11 -23.76
C ILE A 130 -6.85 8.93 -24.89
N SER A 131 -5.55 8.77 -24.57
CA SER A 131 -4.50 8.62 -25.58
C SER A 131 -4.67 7.32 -26.37
N ALA A 132 -5.11 6.24 -25.75
CA ALA A 132 -5.42 4.98 -26.41
C ALA A 132 -6.57 5.17 -27.40
N THR A 133 -7.65 5.82 -26.99
CA THR A 133 -8.83 6.11 -27.83
C THR A 133 -8.46 6.95 -29.06
N TYR A 134 -7.65 8.01 -28.88
CA TYR A 134 -7.18 8.81 -30.03
C TYR A 134 -6.29 8.01 -30.97
N THR A 135 -5.42 7.21 -30.44
CA THR A 135 -4.52 6.38 -31.25
C THR A 135 -5.32 5.41 -32.09
N GLU A 136 -6.29 4.74 -31.51
CA GLU A 136 -7.17 3.79 -32.20
C GLU A 136 -7.97 4.47 -33.31
N LEU A 137 -8.62 5.61 -33.02
CA LEU A 137 -9.35 6.39 -34.00
C LEU A 137 -8.45 6.81 -35.17
N SER A 138 -7.28 7.36 -34.87
CA SER A 138 -6.33 7.83 -35.89
C SER A 138 -5.83 6.69 -36.76
N LEU A 139 -5.50 5.55 -36.19
CA LEU A 139 -5.05 4.36 -36.92
C LEU A 139 -6.12 3.84 -37.85
N ARG A 140 -7.39 3.83 -37.41
CA ARG A 140 -8.50 3.36 -38.25
C ARG A 140 -8.70 4.25 -39.46
N TYR A 141 -8.81 5.57 -39.27
CA TYR A 141 -9.00 6.50 -40.40
C TYR A 141 -7.80 6.52 -41.37
N ASN A 142 -6.59 6.49 -40.83
CA ASN A 142 -5.38 6.43 -41.69
C ASN A 142 -5.27 5.11 -42.43
N ARG A 143 -5.65 3.98 -41.82
CA ARG A 143 -5.70 2.66 -42.51
C ARG A 143 -6.69 2.66 -43.65
N GLU A 144 -7.92 3.14 -43.42
CA GLU A 144 -8.94 3.25 -44.46
C GLU A 144 -8.48 4.14 -45.62
N ARG A 145 -7.77 5.22 -45.33
CA ARG A 145 -7.20 6.09 -46.35
C ARG A 145 -6.15 5.41 -47.18
N LEU A 146 -5.22 4.67 -46.58
CA LEU A 146 -4.19 3.90 -47.25
C LEU A 146 -4.81 2.80 -48.13
N MET A 147 -5.82 2.11 -47.63
CA MET A 147 -6.54 1.08 -48.36
C MET A 147 -7.27 1.67 -49.61
N ARG A 148 -7.89 2.84 -49.48
CA ARG A 148 -8.45 3.57 -50.64
C ARG A 148 -7.37 4.01 -51.63
N GLY A 149 -6.14 4.22 -51.17
CA GLY A 149 -4.96 4.50 -51.98
C GLY A 149 -4.32 3.27 -52.64
N GLY A 150 -4.93 2.08 -52.51
CA GLY A 150 -4.48 0.83 -53.17
C GLY A 150 -3.53 -0.03 -52.33
N PHE A 151 -3.23 0.33 -51.09
CA PHE A 151 -2.45 -0.51 -50.20
C PHE A 151 -3.30 -1.65 -49.64
N SER A 152 -2.71 -2.83 -49.49
CA SER A 152 -3.35 -3.91 -48.74
C SER A 152 -3.45 -3.56 -47.25
N GLU A 153 -4.35 -4.25 -46.53
CA GLU A 153 -4.48 -4.06 -45.06
C GLU A 153 -3.15 -4.33 -44.34
N GLN A 154 -2.42 -5.37 -44.72
CA GLN A 154 -1.13 -5.70 -44.15
C GLN A 154 -0.07 -4.63 -44.43
N GLN A 155 0.00 -4.09 -45.63
CA GLN A 155 0.90 -2.98 -45.96
C GLN A 155 0.53 -1.71 -45.17
N SER A 156 -0.76 -1.42 -45.08
CA SER A 156 -1.25 -0.26 -44.30
C SER A 156 -0.87 -0.37 -42.81
N ASN A 157 -1.01 -1.56 -42.21
CA ASN A 157 -0.63 -1.79 -40.82
C ASN A 157 0.88 -1.59 -40.59
N VAL A 158 1.71 -2.12 -41.53
CA VAL A 158 3.18 -1.94 -41.42
C VAL A 158 3.59 -0.48 -41.62
N LEU A 159 2.93 0.26 -42.51
CA LEU A 159 3.22 1.67 -42.75
C LEU A 159 2.81 2.55 -41.56
N LEU A 160 1.67 2.25 -40.93
CA LEU A 160 1.16 3.02 -39.80
C LEU A 160 1.85 2.68 -38.47
N GLN A 161 2.22 1.43 -38.28
CA GLN A 161 2.87 0.93 -37.06
C GLN A 161 4.00 -0.04 -37.46
N PRO A 162 5.14 0.48 -37.92
CA PRO A 162 6.30 -0.38 -38.32
C PRO A 162 6.91 -1.09 -37.11
N THR A 163 6.66 -0.56 -35.91
CA THR A 163 7.09 -1.15 -34.64
C THR A 163 5.93 -1.04 -33.64
N ILE A 164 5.50 -2.17 -33.10
CA ILE A 164 4.44 -2.23 -32.11
C ILE A 164 5.08 -2.52 -30.76
N GLY A 165 5.00 -1.55 -29.84
CA GLY A 165 5.33 -1.78 -28.44
C GLY A 165 4.19 -2.53 -27.76
N GLN A 166 4.41 -3.77 -27.33
CA GLN A 166 3.45 -4.52 -26.54
C GLN A 166 3.71 -4.29 -25.06
N LEU A 167 2.87 -3.47 -24.43
CA LEU A 167 2.88 -3.26 -22.99
C LEU A 167 2.00 -4.33 -22.33
N THR A 168 2.57 -5.06 -21.38
CA THR A 168 1.84 -6.07 -20.61
C THR A 168 2.09 -5.81 -19.13
N ASP A 169 1.05 -5.48 -18.38
CA ASP A 169 1.10 -5.35 -16.93
C ASP A 169 1.23 -6.73 -16.28
N LEU A 170 2.36 -7.01 -15.65
CA LEU A 170 2.66 -8.35 -15.15
C LEU A 170 2.00 -8.67 -13.80
N PHE A 171 2.14 -7.82 -12.81
CA PHE A 171 1.80 -8.17 -11.43
C PHE A 171 0.50 -7.54 -10.90
N ASN A 172 0.08 -6.44 -11.47
CA ASN A 172 -1.13 -5.73 -11.10
C ASN A 172 -1.91 -5.33 -12.35
N PRO A 173 -2.47 -6.30 -13.11
CA PRO A 173 -3.25 -6.02 -14.30
C PRO A 173 -4.47 -5.15 -13.92
N GLY A 174 -4.65 -4.05 -14.66
CA GLY A 174 -5.69 -3.05 -14.36
C GLY A 174 -5.27 -1.99 -13.34
N THR A 175 -4.00 -1.98 -12.90
CA THR A 175 -3.41 -0.93 -12.04
C THR A 175 -4.23 -0.58 -10.79
N SER A 176 -4.70 -1.62 -10.08
CA SER A 176 -5.45 -1.44 -8.83
C SER A 176 -4.60 -0.74 -7.78
N PHE A 177 -5.05 0.43 -7.33
CA PHE A 177 -4.39 1.17 -6.25
C PHE A 177 -4.43 0.41 -4.92
N ALA A 178 -5.53 -0.25 -4.66
CA ALA A 178 -5.70 -1.08 -3.49
C ALA A 178 -4.61 -2.18 -3.39
N ALA A 179 -4.29 -2.83 -4.51
CA ALA A 179 -3.26 -3.87 -4.55
C ALA A 179 -1.87 -3.32 -4.17
N ILE A 180 -1.58 -2.05 -4.46
CA ILE A 180 -0.31 -1.41 -4.12
C ILE A 180 -0.28 -1.01 -2.64
N VAL A 181 -1.33 -0.37 -2.14
CA VAL A 181 -1.32 0.29 -0.83
C VAL A 181 -1.72 -0.63 0.32
N LEU A 182 -2.71 -1.51 0.13
CA LEU A 182 -3.26 -2.30 1.23
C LEU A 182 -2.27 -3.23 1.93
N PRO A 183 -1.38 -3.97 1.26
CA PRO A 183 -0.41 -4.82 1.96
C PRO A 183 0.48 -4.02 2.90
N GLY A 184 0.93 -2.83 2.45
CA GLY A 184 1.74 -1.91 3.25
C GLY A 184 0.98 -1.37 4.44
N LEU A 185 -0.22 -0.88 4.22
CA LEU A 185 -1.06 -0.26 5.24
C LEU A 185 -1.48 -1.25 6.33
N VAL A 186 -1.93 -2.45 5.93
CA VAL A 186 -2.29 -3.53 6.87
C VAL A 186 -1.09 -3.93 7.72
N THR A 187 0.09 -4.08 7.12
CA THR A 187 1.32 -4.44 7.82
C THR A 187 1.73 -3.37 8.84
N LEU A 188 1.62 -2.09 8.49
CA LEU A 188 1.92 -0.98 9.40
C LEU A 188 0.93 -0.89 10.55
N ILE A 189 -0.37 -1.03 10.29
CA ILE A 189 -1.39 -1.04 11.34
C ILE A 189 -1.18 -2.23 12.28
N LEU A 190 -0.85 -3.40 11.73
CA LEU A 190 -0.54 -4.60 12.51
C LEU A 190 0.69 -4.37 13.40
N GLN A 191 1.80 -3.84 12.85
CA GLN A 191 2.99 -3.49 13.61
C GLN A 191 2.69 -2.49 14.71
N HIS A 192 2.02 -1.38 14.38
CA HIS A 192 1.71 -0.32 15.32
C HIS A 192 0.86 -0.84 16.50
N SER A 193 -0.22 -1.57 16.20
CA SER A 193 -1.13 -2.10 17.20
C SER A 193 -0.48 -3.17 18.09
N LEU A 194 0.31 -4.08 17.49
CA LEU A 194 1.09 -5.07 18.24
C LEU A 194 2.11 -4.39 19.15
N LEU A 195 2.85 -3.40 18.63
CA LEU A 195 3.88 -2.69 19.36
C LEU A 195 3.29 -1.96 20.56
N LEU A 196 2.18 -1.24 20.40
CA LEU A 196 1.47 -0.58 21.51
C LEU A 196 0.99 -1.59 22.55
N SER A 197 0.35 -2.67 22.12
CA SER A 197 -0.17 -3.71 23.01
C SER A 197 0.94 -4.36 23.85
N CYS A 198 2.03 -4.75 23.20
CA CYS A 198 3.15 -5.42 23.86
C CYS A 198 3.94 -4.47 24.76
N THR A 199 4.21 -3.24 24.31
CA THR A 199 4.92 -2.23 25.11
C THR A 199 4.14 -1.88 26.39
N ARG A 200 2.82 -1.74 26.28
CA ARG A 200 1.96 -1.52 27.46
C ARG A 200 2.04 -2.67 28.47
N VAL A 201 1.97 -3.91 28.00
CA VAL A 201 2.13 -5.09 28.87
C VAL A 201 3.49 -5.08 29.57
N ASN A 202 4.55 -4.73 28.82
CA ASN A 202 5.91 -4.67 29.34
C ASN A 202 6.09 -3.54 30.37
N LEU A 203 5.51 -2.37 30.15
CA LEU A 203 5.55 -1.24 31.09
C LEU A 203 4.78 -1.54 32.38
N ASN A 204 3.60 -2.15 32.30
CA ASN A 204 2.81 -2.54 33.47
C ASN A 204 3.57 -3.52 34.37
N LEU A 205 4.32 -4.45 33.79
CA LEU A 205 5.17 -5.37 34.52
C LEU A 205 6.38 -4.67 35.18
N ARG A 206 6.82 -3.53 34.60
CA ARG A 206 7.91 -2.71 35.11
C ARG A 206 7.51 -1.92 36.36
N GLY A 207 6.25 -1.44 36.46
CA GLY A 207 5.77 -0.57 37.57
C GLY A 207 5.42 -1.29 38.84
N GLY A 208 5.23 -2.62 38.83
CA GLY A 208 4.61 -3.37 39.95
C GLY A 208 5.53 -4.19 40.83
N THR A 209 6.82 -4.35 40.54
CA THR A 209 7.72 -5.19 41.34
C THR A 209 9.10 -4.58 41.54
N PRO A 210 9.68 -4.75 42.77
CA PRO A 210 11.07 -4.41 42.99
C PRO A 210 11.95 -5.30 42.11
N ARG A 211 12.86 -4.69 41.50
CA ARG A 211 13.79 -5.06 40.45
C ARG A 211 14.65 -6.31 40.64
N SER A 212 14.58 -6.95 41.74
CA SER A 212 15.50 -8.07 42.07
C SER A 212 15.16 -9.38 41.40
N LEU A 213 14.03 -9.47 40.74
CA LEU A 213 13.61 -10.75 40.15
C LEU A 213 13.72 -10.68 38.63
N ARG A 214 14.85 -11.17 38.11
CA ARG A 214 14.90 -11.74 36.76
C ARG A 214 13.64 -12.55 36.56
N GLN A 215 12.73 -12.09 35.71
CA GLN A 215 11.56 -12.90 35.37
C GLN A 215 12.09 -14.25 34.84
N PRO A 216 11.63 -15.38 35.40
CA PRO A 216 12.09 -16.68 34.94
C PRO A 216 11.78 -16.80 33.44
N ALA A 217 12.63 -17.50 32.72
CA ALA A 217 12.48 -17.71 31.27
C ALA A 217 11.07 -18.22 30.90
N SER A 218 10.49 -19.08 31.75
CA SER A 218 9.12 -19.57 31.61
C SER A 218 8.07 -18.47 31.56
N THR A 219 8.25 -17.39 32.29
CA THR A 219 7.34 -16.22 32.30
C THR A 219 7.47 -15.42 31.00
N ARG A 220 8.69 -15.20 30.50
CA ARG A 220 8.91 -14.52 29.22
C ARG A 220 8.32 -15.35 28.05
N PHE A 221 8.62 -16.64 28.01
CA PHE A 221 8.09 -17.50 26.96
C PHE A 221 6.57 -17.64 26.99
N GLY A 222 5.96 -17.74 28.18
CA GLY A 222 4.50 -17.77 28.33
C GLY A 222 3.83 -16.49 27.79
N ARG A 223 4.43 -15.34 28.06
CA ARG A 223 3.96 -14.06 27.54
C ARG A 223 4.11 -13.94 26.03
N TYR A 224 5.27 -14.30 25.49
CA TYR A 224 5.52 -14.31 24.03
C TYR A 224 4.56 -15.23 23.31
N ALA A 225 4.33 -16.44 23.83
CA ALA A 225 3.38 -17.38 23.26
C ALA A 225 1.95 -16.81 23.24
N ALA A 226 1.52 -16.12 24.30
CA ALA A 226 0.21 -15.46 24.35
C ALA A 226 0.10 -14.31 23.31
N GLN A 227 1.13 -13.50 23.19
CA GLN A 227 1.19 -12.41 22.21
C GLN A 227 1.16 -12.98 20.80
N LEU A 228 2.03 -13.94 20.48
CA LEU A 228 2.08 -14.59 19.18
C LEU A 228 0.74 -15.23 18.80
N SER A 229 0.06 -15.93 19.73
CA SER A 229 -1.20 -16.61 19.41
C SER A 229 -2.30 -15.66 18.96
N ILE A 230 -2.55 -14.56 19.68
CA ILE A 230 -3.56 -13.56 19.29
C ILE A 230 -3.17 -12.88 17.98
N TRP A 231 -1.94 -12.39 17.91
CA TRP A 231 -1.51 -11.57 16.77
C TRP A 231 -1.29 -12.38 15.51
N THR A 232 -0.99 -13.68 15.60
CA THR A 232 -0.99 -14.58 14.45
C THR A 232 -2.41 -14.75 13.89
N VAL A 233 -3.42 -14.92 14.76
CA VAL A 233 -4.81 -15.00 14.31
C VAL A 233 -5.25 -13.72 13.62
N LEU A 234 -4.93 -12.56 14.20
CA LEU A 234 -5.24 -11.25 13.60
C LEU A 234 -4.48 -11.03 12.28
N ALA A 235 -3.22 -11.40 12.22
CA ALA A 235 -2.43 -11.31 11.00
C ALA A 235 -3.02 -12.20 9.89
N MET A 236 -3.42 -13.43 10.20
CA MET A 236 -4.06 -14.31 9.23
C MET A 236 -5.43 -13.78 8.79
N LEU A 237 -6.19 -13.20 9.69
CA LEU A 237 -7.44 -12.53 9.34
C LEU A 237 -7.19 -11.45 8.26
N PHE A 238 -6.18 -10.61 8.43
CA PHE A 238 -5.95 -9.47 7.55
C PHE A 238 -5.06 -9.75 6.33
N TYR A 239 -4.24 -10.81 6.37
CA TYR A 239 -3.44 -11.19 5.19
C TYR A 239 -4.11 -12.26 4.33
N VAL A 240 -5.08 -13.01 4.85
CA VAL A 240 -5.72 -14.10 4.11
C VAL A 240 -7.22 -13.86 3.96
N ILE A 241 -7.96 -13.79 5.08
CA ILE A 241 -9.42 -13.76 5.05
C ILE A 241 -9.93 -12.44 4.48
N TRP A 242 -9.42 -11.33 4.96
CA TRP A 242 -9.85 -10.00 4.56
C TRP A 242 -9.63 -9.72 3.06
N PRO A 243 -8.44 -9.90 2.48
CA PRO A 243 -8.24 -9.74 1.05
C PRO A 243 -9.09 -10.69 0.22
N TRP A 244 -9.32 -11.93 0.70
CA TRP A 244 -10.24 -12.86 0.04
C TRP A 244 -11.67 -12.34 0.03
N MET A 245 -12.18 -11.82 1.14
CA MET A 245 -13.52 -11.19 1.21
C MET A 245 -13.65 -9.99 0.29
N MET A 246 -12.60 -9.17 0.19
CA MET A 246 -12.54 -8.01 -0.72
C MET A 246 -12.28 -8.41 -2.17
N GLY A 247 -12.03 -9.71 -2.42
CA GLY A 247 -11.75 -10.28 -3.74
C GLY A 247 -10.43 -9.83 -4.34
N TYR A 248 -9.44 -9.45 -3.53
CA TYR A 248 -8.09 -9.15 -4.00
C TYR A 248 -7.35 -10.42 -4.40
N ARG A 249 -6.49 -10.29 -5.41
CA ARG A 249 -5.65 -11.40 -5.84
C ARG A 249 -4.69 -11.79 -4.72
N GLN A 250 -4.69 -13.06 -4.36
CA GLN A 250 -3.74 -13.67 -3.44
C GLN A 250 -3.10 -14.88 -4.10
N THR A 251 -1.79 -14.85 -4.26
CA THR A 251 -1.03 -15.97 -4.85
C THR A 251 -0.30 -16.79 -3.78
N ALA A 252 0.08 -16.14 -2.67
CA ALA A 252 0.76 -16.81 -1.58
C ALA A 252 -0.18 -17.77 -0.82
N SER A 253 0.30 -19.00 -0.57
CA SER A 253 -0.42 -19.95 0.25
C SER A 253 -0.42 -19.55 1.73
N PHE A 254 -1.38 -20.10 2.50
CA PHE A 254 -1.44 -19.89 3.96
C PHE A 254 -0.11 -20.20 4.66
N PHE A 255 0.54 -21.31 4.30
CA PHE A 255 1.81 -21.73 4.93
C PHE A 255 2.97 -20.78 4.58
N MET A 256 2.99 -20.25 3.37
CA MET A 256 3.98 -19.25 2.97
C MET A 256 3.83 -17.98 3.79
N LEU A 257 2.60 -17.49 3.95
CA LEU A 257 2.31 -16.30 4.76
C LEU A 257 2.63 -16.55 6.25
N MET A 258 2.34 -17.75 6.77
CA MET A 258 2.71 -18.11 8.14
C MET A 258 4.23 -18.07 8.35
N GLY A 259 5.01 -18.56 7.36
CA GLY A 259 6.47 -18.51 7.38
C GLY A 259 7.03 -17.07 7.44
N LEU A 260 6.31 -16.08 6.92
CA LEU A 260 6.67 -14.66 7.01
C LEU A 260 6.13 -14.01 8.28
N VAL A 261 4.89 -14.27 8.63
CA VAL A 261 4.20 -13.60 9.74
C VAL A 261 4.86 -13.88 11.08
N LEU A 262 5.27 -15.12 11.33
CA LEU A 262 5.90 -15.48 12.61
C LEU A 262 7.21 -14.72 12.88
N PRO A 263 8.21 -14.66 11.99
CA PRO A 263 9.42 -13.86 12.23
C PRO A 263 9.12 -12.35 12.30
N PHE A 264 8.15 -11.85 11.55
CA PHE A 264 7.71 -10.46 11.64
C PHE A 264 7.14 -10.12 13.03
N LEU A 265 6.20 -10.93 13.53
CA LEU A 265 5.63 -10.73 14.86
C LEU A 265 6.69 -10.84 15.96
N LEU A 266 7.63 -11.78 15.85
CA LEU A 266 8.75 -11.91 16.78
C LEU A 266 9.64 -10.66 16.80
N ALA A 267 9.97 -10.11 15.64
CA ALA A 267 10.75 -8.87 15.53
C ALA A 267 10.04 -7.68 16.19
N VAL A 268 8.72 -7.53 15.96
CA VAL A 268 7.93 -6.45 16.56
C VAL A 268 7.77 -6.63 18.08
N ILE A 269 7.58 -7.86 18.57
CA ILE A 269 7.53 -8.15 20.01
C ILE A 269 8.86 -7.81 20.67
N ALA A 270 9.99 -8.20 20.09
CA ALA A 270 11.32 -7.88 20.60
C ALA A 270 11.58 -6.35 20.59
N MET A 271 11.18 -5.68 19.51
CA MET A 271 11.23 -4.22 19.40
C MET A 271 10.39 -3.54 20.50
N SER A 272 9.21 -4.09 20.83
CA SER A 272 8.36 -3.57 21.90
C SER A 272 9.02 -3.67 23.27
N GLU A 273 9.78 -4.73 23.55
CA GLU A 273 10.56 -4.85 24.80
C GLU A 273 11.65 -3.77 24.86
N PHE A 274 12.39 -3.58 23.77
CA PHE A 274 13.40 -2.52 23.70
C PHE A 274 12.78 -1.13 23.94
N ILE A 275 11.67 -0.80 23.27
CA ILE A 275 10.98 0.49 23.44
C ILE A 275 10.47 0.67 24.88
N ALA A 276 9.93 -0.36 25.51
CA ALA A 276 9.50 -0.32 26.90
C ALA A 276 10.66 -0.07 27.87
N GLU A 277 11.89 -0.41 27.54
CA GLU A 277 13.05 -0.09 28.34
C GLU A 277 13.58 1.34 28.15
N VAL A 278 13.40 1.90 26.95
CA VAL A 278 13.85 3.25 26.59
C VAL A 278 12.85 4.32 27.03
N LEU A 279 11.56 4.10 26.78
CA LEU A 279 10.53 5.11 27.06
C LEU A 279 10.04 5.00 28.53
N PRO A 280 9.79 6.16 29.19
CA PRO A 280 9.50 6.18 30.64
C PRO A 280 8.06 5.78 31.00
N SER A 281 7.09 6.05 30.14
CA SER A 281 5.66 5.87 30.45
C SER A 281 4.83 5.40 29.26
N GLU A 282 3.59 4.97 29.54
CA GLU A 282 2.62 4.60 28.48
C GLU A 282 2.31 5.80 27.58
N GLU A 283 2.19 7.00 28.15
CA GLU A 283 1.90 8.23 27.40
C GLU A 283 3.03 8.57 26.43
N ALA A 284 4.28 8.42 26.87
CA ALA A 284 5.45 8.64 26.01
C ALA A 284 5.46 7.67 24.82
N VAL A 285 5.06 6.40 25.04
CA VAL A 285 4.93 5.42 23.96
C VAL A 285 3.82 5.81 22.99
N TYR A 286 2.63 6.17 23.48
CA TYR A 286 1.53 6.59 22.62
C TYR A 286 1.89 7.81 21.78
N LEU A 287 2.46 8.83 22.37
CA LEU A 287 2.90 10.04 21.66
C LEU A 287 3.95 9.70 20.61
N THR A 288 5.00 8.95 20.98
CA THR A 288 6.05 8.57 20.05
C THR A 288 5.49 7.77 18.87
N MET A 289 4.63 6.80 19.13
CA MET A 289 4.05 5.98 18.06
C MET A 289 3.11 6.80 17.17
N THR A 290 2.32 7.71 17.73
CA THR A 290 1.43 8.59 16.95
C THR A 290 2.22 9.46 15.99
N PHE A 291 3.31 10.09 16.46
CA PHE A 291 4.13 10.96 15.61
C PHE A 291 4.98 10.20 14.58
N ILE A 292 5.43 8.99 14.92
CA ILE A 292 6.33 8.22 14.06
C ILE A 292 5.58 7.42 12.97
N THR A 293 4.32 7.07 13.18
CA THR A 293 3.56 6.20 12.28
C THR A 293 3.45 6.77 10.87
N LEU A 294 3.15 8.06 10.73
CA LEU A 294 3.04 8.71 9.41
C LEU A 294 4.38 8.79 8.68
N PRO A 295 5.50 9.20 9.28
CA PRO A 295 6.82 9.06 8.68
C PRO A 295 7.13 7.62 8.25
N LEU A 296 6.86 6.61 9.09
CA LEU A 296 7.08 5.20 8.76
C LEU A 296 6.25 4.75 7.55
N PHE A 297 5.03 5.24 7.42
CA PHE A 297 4.19 4.97 6.25
C PHE A 297 4.87 5.38 4.94
N TYR A 298 5.43 6.59 4.89
CA TYR A 298 6.14 7.06 3.70
C TYR A 298 7.49 6.36 3.48
N MET A 299 8.20 6.05 4.56
CA MET A 299 9.51 5.39 4.51
C MET A 299 9.42 3.90 4.15
N ALA A 300 8.25 3.27 4.32
CA ALA A 300 8.07 1.84 4.05
C ALA A 300 8.28 1.41 2.58
N GLY A 301 8.35 2.37 1.65
CA GLY A 301 8.77 2.12 0.27
C GLY A 301 7.68 1.71 -0.70
N PHE A 302 6.41 1.67 -0.28
CA PHE A 302 5.29 1.35 -1.18
C PHE A 302 4.60 2.59 -1.77
N THR A 303 4.71 3.75 -1.11
CA THR A 303 4.19 5.03 -1.62
C THR A 303 5.25 5.81 -2.40
N TRP A 304 6.52 5.67 -2.01
CA TRP A 304 7.65 6.31 -2.66
C TRP A 304 8.78 5.30 -2.85
N PRO A 305 9.39 5.19 -4.05
CA PRO A 305 10.43 4.21 -4.32
C PRO A 305 11.64 4.41 -3.40
N PRO A 306 12.14 3.37 -2.72
CA PRO A 306 13.30 3.49 -1.83
C PRO A 306 14.53 4.10 -2.50
N GLN A 307 14.74 3.79 -3.80
CA GLN A 307 15.86 4.29 -4.60
C GLN A 307 15.84 5.81 -4.78
N ALA A 308 14.67 6.44 -4.65
CA ALA A 308 14.50 7.90 -4.72
C ALA A 308 14.59 8.58 -3.34
N MET A 309 14.78 7.81 -2.26
CA MET A 309 14.95 8.34 -0.91
C MET A 309 16.43 8.65 -0.62
N PRO A 310 16.73 9.67 0.22
CA PRO A 310 18.07 9.88 0.76
C PRO A 310 18.57 8.64 1.52
N GLN A 311 19.87 8.34 1.45
CA GLN A 311 20.44 7.12 2.02
C GLN A 311 20.18 6.97 3.54
N TRP A 312 20.22 8.06 4.29
CA TRP A 312 19.94 8.03 5.73
C TRP A 312 18.47 7.66 6.04
N VAL A 313 17.53 8.02 5.16
CA VAL A 313 16.11 7.62 5.27
C VAL A 313 15.95 6.12 5.02
N GLN A 314 16.66 5.59 4.00
CA GLN A 314 16.67 4.16 3.72
C GLN A 314 17.19 3.35 4.91
N LEU A 315 18.30 3.79 5.53
CA LEU A 315 18.86 3.15 6.73
C LEU A 315 17.88 3.15 7.92
N LEU A 316 17.16 4.25 8.13
CA LEU A 316 16.11 4.31 9.16
C LEU A 316 14.94 3.36 8.84
N ALA A 317 14.50 3.32 7.57
CA ALA A 317 13.45 2.41 7.13
C ALA A 317 13.86 0.95 7.33
N ASP A 318 15.09 0.59 6.99
CA ASP A 318 15.61 -0.77 7.10
C ASP A 318 15.75 -1.25 8.56
N ALA A 319 15.79 -0.32 9.54
CA ALA A 319 15.71 -0.66 10.96
C ALA A 319 14.28 -1.06 11.43
N ILE A 320 13.26 -0.90 10.58
CA ILE A 320 11.87 -1.14 10.96
C ILE A 320 11.38 -2.49 10.41
N PRO A 321 10.82 -3.40 11.25
CA PRO A 321 10.38 -4.72 10.80
C PRO A 321 9.33 -4.69 9.69
N SER A 322 8.39 -3.73 9.73
CA SER A 322 7.35 -3.62 8.69
C SER A 322 7.92 -3.36 7.30
N THR A 323 9.05 -2.68 7.15
CA THR A 323 9.68 -2.44 5.85
C THR A 323 9.98 -3.75 5.13
N TRP A 324 10.58 -4.70 5.84
CA TRP A 324 10.92 -6.02 5.30
C TRP A 324 9.70 -6.92 5.10
N ALA A 325 8.76 -6.86 6.05
CA ALA A 325 7.51 -7.62 5.94
C ALA A 325 6.65 -7.14 4.77
N ILE A 326 6.54 -5.83 4.52
CA ILE A 326 5.78 -5.27 3.38
C ILE A 326 6.39 -5.73 2.06
N ARG A 327 7.72 -5.61 1.90
CA ARG A 327 8.42 -6.07 0.69
C ARG A 327 8.12 -7.55 0.43
N ALA A 328 8.27 -8.40 1.45
CA ALA A 328 8.03 -9.84 1.32
C ALA A 328 6.55 -10.17 1.01
N VAL A 329 5.58 -9.52 1.68
CA VAL A 329 4.15 -9.75 1.39
C VAL A 329 3.81 -9.37 -0.05
N VAL A 330 4.29 -8.23 -0.54
CA VAL A 330 4.06 -7.78 -1.92
C VAL A 330 4.68 -8.76 -2.92
N GLU A 331 5.94 -9.16 -2.69
CA GLU A 331 6.66 -10.10 -3.55
C GLU A 331 5.96 -11.47 -3.61
N MET A 332 5.48 -11.98 -2.48
CA MET A 332 4.78 -13.25 -2.41
C MET A 332 3.35 -13.18 -2.97
N ASN A 333 2.56 -12.18 -2.56
CA ASN A 333 1.14 -12.12 -2.91
C ASN A 333 0.85 -11.54 -4.29
N GLN A 334 1.66 -10.59 -4.75
CA GLN A 334 1.42 -9.94 -6.05
C GLN A 334 2.32 -10.46 -7.14
N MET A 335 3.61 -10.71 -6.83
CA MET A 335 4.58 -11.18 -7.81
C MET A 335 4.68 -12.70 -7.86
N ASN A 336 3.94 -13.42 -7.00
CA ASN A 336 3.92 -14.89 -6.92
C ASN A 336 5.31 -15.50 -6.67
N LEU A 337 6.17 -14.82 -5.91
CA LEU A 337 7.47 -15.35 -5.58
C LEU A 337 7.38 -16.47 -4.52
N PRO A 338 8.14 -17.55 -4.64
CA PRO A 338 8.18 -18.60 -3.64
C PRO A 338 8.86 -18.12 -2.35
N LEU A 339 8.61 -18.84 -1.24
CA LEU A 339 9.18 -18.52 0.07
C LEU A 339 10.72 -18.47 0.05
N SER A 340 11.35 -19.29 -0.78
CA SER A 340 12.82 -19.30 -0.96
C SER A 340 13.37 -18.00 -1.54
N ALA A 341 12.60 -17.33 -2.38
CA ALA A 341 13.02 -16.05 -2.98
C ALA A 341 12.96 -14.87 -2.01
N VAL A 342 12.18 -14.98 -0.93
CA VAL A 342 12.06 -13.98 0.14
C VAL A 342 12.76 -14.39 1.43
N ALA A 343 13.58 -15.45 1.38
CA ALA A 343 14.26 -16.03 2.54
C ALA A 343 15.20 -15.02 3.23
N ASP A 344 15.86 -14.15 2.48
CA ASP A 344 16.71 -13.09 3.01
C ASP A 344 15.91 -12.10 3.88
N ARG A 345 14.69 -11.71 3.48
CA ARG A 345 13.80 -10.83 4.27
C ARG A 345 13.38 -11.52 5.58
N ILE A 346 13.10 -12.81 5.50
CA ILE A 346 12.76 -13.63 6.68
C ILE A 346 13.95 -13.72 7.63
N LEU A 347 15.15 -13.96 7.11
CA LEU A 347 16.37 -14.00 7.90
C LEU A 347 16.66 -12.64 8.57
N ILE A 348 16.46 -11.55 7.84
CA ILE A 348 16.59 -10.19 8.40
C ILE A 348 15.59 -9.99 9.55
N LEU A 349 14.33 -10.41 9.40
CA LEU A 349 13.34 -10.31 10.48
C LEU A 349 13.75 -11.10 11.73
N PHE A 350 14.31 -12.31 11.58
CA PHE A 350 14.87 -13.06 12.70
C PHE A 350 16.09 -12.35 13.32
N ALA A 351 16.97 -11.80 12.49
CA ALA A 351 18.12 -11.02 12.96
C ALA A 351 17.67 -9.78 13.74
N MET A 352 16.63 -9.09 13.27
CA MET A 352 16.02 -7.95 13.97
C MET A 352 15.40 -8.38 15.29
N ALA A 353 14.70 -9.51 15.35
CA ALA A 353 14.17 -10.05 16.60
C ALA A 353 15.29 -10.31 17.63
N ALA A 354 16.41 -10.89 17.18
CA ALA A 354 17.58 -11.11 18.04
C ALA A 354 18.24 -9.80 18.46
N ALA A 355 18.43 -8.85 17.53
CA ALA A 355 19.05 -7.57 17.79
C ALA A 355 18.23 -6.71 18.78
N TYR A 356 16.93 -6.56 18.56
CA TYR A 356 16.06 -5.81 19.48
C TYR A 356 15.93 -6.49 20.84
N GLY A 357 15.86 -7.82 20.88
CA GLY A 357 15.87 -8.59 22.12
C GLY A 357 17.17 -8.41 22.92
N LEU A 358 18.31 -8.38 22.23
CA LEU A 358 19.61 -8.09 22.84
C LEU A 358 19.67 -6.64 23.35
N LEU A 359 19.33 -5.67 22.52
CA LEU A 359 19.29 -4.25 22.90
C LEU A 359 18.38 -3.99 24.11
N GLY A 360 17.19 -4.58 24.12
CA GLY A 360 16.28 -4.50 25.26
C GLY A 360 16.92 -5.06 26.55
N THR A 361 17.61 -6.21 26.46
CA THR A 361 18.29 -6.79 27.63
C THR A 361 19.48 -5.94 28.10
N LEU A 362 20.25 -5.35 27.18
CA LEU A 362 21.37 -4.47 27.51
C LEU A 362 20.90 -3.17 28.21
N VAL A 363 19.84 -2.53 27.67
CA VAL A 363 19.27 -1.32 28.30
C VAL A 363 18.70 -1.65 29.67
N TYR A 364 18.02 -2.78 29.82
CA TYR A 364 17.54 -3.25 31.11
C TYR A 364 18.68 -3.43 32.12
N GLN A 365 19.79 -4.09 31.74
CA GLN A 365 20.95 -4.31 32.60
C GLN A 365 21.63 -2.98 32.99
N TYR A 366 21.83 -2.09 32.01
CA TYR A 366 22.42 -0.76 32.26
C TYR A 366 21.58 0.06 33.25
N ARG A 367 20.26 0.08 33.08
CA ARG A 367 19.36 0.78 33.97
C ARG A 367 19.38 0.21 35.37
N ASN A 368 19.41 -1.10 35.57
CA ASN A 368 19.50 -1.73 36.86
C ASN A 368 20.83 -1.42 37.57
N TRP A 369 21.94 -1.52 36.86
CA TRP A 369 23.26 -1.16 37.35
C TRP A 369 23.29 0.31 37.83
N ARG A 370 22.76 1.24 37.05
CA ARG A 370 22.68 2.66 37.45
C ARG A 370 21.83 2.90 38.71
N TRP A 371 20.77 2.14 38.90
CA TRP A 371 19.94 2.24 40.08
C TRP A 371 20.62 1.70 41.34
N ASP A 372 21.37 0.63 41.22
CA ASP A 372 22.11 0.07 42.36
C ASP A 372 23.19 1.04 42.82
N GLN A 373 23.83 1.75 41.89
CA GLN A 373 24.78 2.84 42.22
C GLN A 373 24.11 4.02 42.96
N LEU A 374 22.88 4.38 42.58
CA LEU A 374 22.15 5.50 43.21
C LEU A 374 21.57 5.16 44.59
N LYS A 375 21.39 3.87 44.93
CA LYS A 375 20.92 3.41 46.26
C LYS A 375 22.06 3.12 47.23
N GLY A 376 23.27 3.10 46.79
CA GLY A 376 24.48 2.90 47.61
C GLY A 376 24.99 4.17 48.30
N TRP A 377 24.24 5.27 48.17
CA TRP A 377 24.38 6.54 48.88
C TRP A 377 23.14 6.75 49.74
#